data_37d068e0e2732c2a3abd8253ba4955b5
#
_entry.id   37d068e0e2732c2a3abd8253ba4955b5
#
_cell.length_a   1.000
_cell.length_b   1.000
_cell.length_c   1.000
_cell.angle_alpha   90.00
_cell.angle_beta   90.00
_cell.angle_gamma   90.00
#
_symmetry.space_group_name_H-M   'P 1'
#
loop_
_entity.id
_entity.type
_entity.pdbx_description
1 polymer ?
#
loop_
_entity_poly.entity_id
_entity_poly.type
_entity_poly.pdbx_seq_one_letter_code
_entity_poly.pdbx_strand_id
1 'polypeptide(L)'
;EPYAASLWAPEGYVPQRVVSVDIAAPNLLPDNALPYKGGICLAIDHHGSQEFFAERTCLDADAAACGEIVYDVIRALGASVTPEIAMALYVAVSTDTGCFVYTNTTARTHRIAAELMDCGIDVGAVNKALFRTKSAVRLAMEARMVADMELYDNGRVVVMSIPLSLCRELHATEADIEELSSLAALVQGTDCGITLREPKPGRVKI
;
A
#
# COMPACT_ATOMS: atom_id res chain seq x y z
N GLU A 1 -8.02 -0.97 28.17
CA GLU A 1 -6.83 -1.21 27.35
C GLU A 1 -6.40 0.10 26.71
N PRO A 2 -5.09 0.43 26.74
CA PRO A 2 -4.61 1.71 26.22
C PRO A 2 -4.65 1.80 24.67
N TYR A 3 -4.86 0.67 23.96
CA TYR A 3 -4.89 0.60 22.50
C TYR A 3 -6.02 -0.29 22.02
N ALA A 4 -6.89 0.26 21.17
CA ALA A 4 -7.87 -0.51 20.42
C ALA A 4 -7.67 -0.23 18.94
N ALA A 5 -7.27 -1.25 18.17
CA ALA A 5 -7.35 -1.17 16.73
C ALA A 5 -8.81 -1.39 16.30
N SER A 6 -9.43 -0.38 15.72
CA SER A 6 -10.82 -0.41 15.28
C SER A 6 -10.94 0.34 13.95
N LEU A 7 -11.77 -0.17 13.04
CA LEU A 7 -12.12 0.54 11.81
C LEU A 7 -12.97 1.78 12.07
N TRP A 8 -13.66 1.85 13.20
CA TRP A 8 -14.54 2.96 13.57
C TRP A 8 -14.31 3.35 15.02
N ALA A 9 -14.28 4.66 15.27
CA ALA A 9 -14.31 5.15 16.64
C ALA A 9 -15.64 4.80 17.31
N PRO A 10 -15.66 4.54 18.62
CA PRO A 10 -16.91 4.34 19.37
C PRO A 10 -17.85 5.53 19.20
N GLU A 11 -19.18 5.28 19.24
CA GLU A 11 -20.17 6.34 19.18
C GLU A 11 -19.95 7.38 20.29
N GLY A 12 -19.95 8.65 19.93
CA GLY A 12 -19.73 9.75 20.89
C GLY A 12 -18.26 9.96 21.28
N TYR A 13 -17.30 9.22 20.68
CA TYR A 13 -15.89 9.42 20.97
C TYR A 13 -15.38 10.76 20.41
N VAL A 14 -14.81 11.58 21.28
CA VAL A 14 -14.17 12.85 20.91
C VAL A 14 -12.67 12.73 21.15
N PRO A 15 -11.83 12.65 20.11
CA PRO A 15 -10.39 12.55 20.26
C PRO A 15 -9.80 13.86 20.81
N GLN A 16 -8.84 13.76 21.71
CA GLN A 16 -8.07 14.93 22.16
C GLN A 16 -7.04 15.37 21.11
N ARG A 17 -6.54 14.43 20.34
CA ARG A 17 -5.58 14.65 19.24
C ARG A 17 -5.86 13.64 18.14
N VAL A 18 -5.71 14.09 16.90
CA VAL A 18 -5.80 13.24 15.71
C VAL A 18 -4.46 13.30 14.99
N VAL A 19 -3.88 12.16 14.74
CA VAL A 19 -2.64 12.02 13.96
C VAL A 19 -2.95 11.25 12.69
N SER A 20 -2.56 11.80 11.55
CA SER A 20 -2.60 11.11 10.26
C SER A 20 -1.25 10.48 9.97
N VAL A 21 -1.25 9.27 9.45
CA VAL A 21 -0.03 8.55 9.04
C VAL A 21 -0.24 8.03 7.62
N ASP A 22 0.71 8.30 6.74
CA ASP A 22 0.74 7.79 5.36
C ASP A 22 -0.44 8.25 4.49
N ILE A 23 -0.83 9.51 4.64
CA ILE A 23 -1.91 10.12 3.86
C ILE A 23 -1.42 11.44 3.29
N ALA A 24 -1.28 11.51 1.95
CA ALA A 24 -0.73 12.66 1.27
C ALA A 24 -1.72 13.82 1.12
N ALA A 25 -3.02 13.55 1.08
CA ALA A 25 -4.03 14.57 0.79
C ALA A 25 -5.36 14.30 1.51
N PRO A 26 -6.15 15.34 1.84
CA PRO A 26 -7.40 15.19 2.58
C PRO A 26 -8.50 14.37 1.89
N ASN A 27 -8.43 14.25 0.57
CA ASN A 27 -9.35 13.45 -0.23
C ASN A 27 -9.02 11.94 -0.22
N LEU A 28 -7.87 11.58 0.36
CA LEU A 28 -7.45 10.19 0.57
C LEU A 28 -7.84 9.67 1.97
N LEU A 29 -8.38 10.54 2.82
CA LEU A 29 -8.90 10.12 4.12
C LEU A 29 -10.04 9.11 3.93
N PRO A 30 -10.02 7.97 4.62
CA PRO A 30 -11.10 7.00 4.56
C PRO A 30 -12.37 7.56 5.22
N ASP A 31 -13.54 7.04 4.84
CA ASP A 31 -14.85 7.54 5.30
C ASP A 31 -14.96 7.63 6.83
N ASN A 32 -14.36 6.68 7.54
CA ASN A 32 -14.34 6.66 9.02
C ASN A 32 -13.47 7.77 9.63
N ALA A 33 -12.57 8.38 8.89
CA ALA A 33 -11.71 9.48 9.33
C ALA A 33 -12.24 10.85 8.93
N LEU A 34 -13.21 10.93 8.00
CA LEU A 34 -13.78 12.20 7.53
C LEU A 34 -14.32 13.11 8.66
N PRO A 35 -14.96 12.60 9.72
CA PRO A 35 -15.41 13.43 10.84
C PRO A 35 -14.28 14.18 11.55
N TYR A 36 -13.04 13.71 11.46
CA TYR A 36 -11.88 14.27 12.14
C TYR A 36 -10.99 15.14 11.24
N LYS A 37 -11.32 15.27 9.95
CA LYS A 37 -10.53 15.97 8.93
C LYS A 37 -10.07 17.38 9.35
N GLY A 38 -10.93 18.14 10.02
CA GLY A 38 -10.63 19.51 10.47
C GLY A 38 -9.80 19.61 11.76
N GLY A 39 -9.50 18.50 12.43
CA GLY A 39 -8.80 18.46 13.72
C GLY A 39 -7.49 17.65 13.72
N ILE A 40 -6.90 17.41 12.54
CA ILE A 40 -5.65 16.68 12.42
C ILE A 40 -4.49 17.59 12.87
N CYS A 41 -3.92 17.29 14.05
CA CYS A 41 -2.86 18.10 14.64
C CYS A 41 -1.47 17.74 14.13
N LEU A 42 -1.27 16.51 13.62
CA LEU A 42 -0.01 16.06 13.06
C LEU A 42 -0.26 15.10 11.89
N ALA A 43 0.45 15.31 10.78
CA ALA A 43 0.60 14.33 9.72
C ALA A 43 2.05 13.82 9.70
N ILE A 44 2.23 12.50 9.58
CA ILE A 44 3.53 11.85 9.35
C ILE A 44 3.44 11.20 7.99
N ASP A 45 4.32 11.56 7.05
CA ASP A 45 4.19 11.12 5.68
C ASP A 45 5.54 11.07 4.94
N HIS A 46 5.60 10.29 3.87
CA HIS A 46 6.76 10.21 2.98
C HIS A 46 6.43 10.60 1.52
N HIS A 47 5.19 10.90 1.20
CA HIS A 47 4.80 11.27 -0.15
C HIS A 47 5.26 12.67 -0.51
N GLY A 48 6.04 12.84 -1.59
CA GLY A 48 6.44 14.15 -2.12
C GLY A 48 5.27 15.03 -2.57
N SER A 49 4.07 14.45 -2.74
CA SER A 49 2.81 15.14 -3.08
C SER A 49 1.99 15.57 -1.86
N GLN A 50 2.57 15.56 -0.66
CA GLN A 50 1.89 15.92 0.58
C GLN A 50 1.30 17.34 0.52
N GLU A 51 0.00 17.49 0.81
CA GLU A 51 -0.74 18.76 0.72
C GLU A 51 -0.69 19.62 2.01
N PHE A 52 0.04 19.18 3.05
CA PHE A 52 0.23 19.91 4.33
C PHE A 52 -1.11 20.30 5.01
N PHE A 53 -2.07 19.39 5.05
CA PHE A 53 -3.43 19.62 5.55
C PHE A 53 -3.57 19.55 7.07
N ALA A 54 -2.55 19.11 7.81
CA ALA A 54 -2.51 19.07 9.26
C ALA A 54 -1.91 20.36 9.85
N GLU A 55 -2.12 20.62 11.14
CA GLU A 55 -1.48 21.75 11.83
C GLU A 55 0.04 21.67 11.76
N ARG A 56 0.59 20.46 11.82
CA ARG A 56 2.02 20.15 11.66
C ARG A 56 2.18 18.95 10.76
N THR A 57 3.25 18.94 9.98
CA THR A 57 3.60 17.80 9.11
C THR A 57 5.05 17.41 9.33
N CYS A 58 5.27 16.13 9.58
CA CYS A 58 6.58 15.49 9.56
C CYS A 58 6.69 14.76 8.23
N LEU A 59 7.39 15.35 7.27
CA LEU A 59 7.58 14.81 5.93
C LEU A 59 9.04 14.43 5.73
N ASP A 60 9.30 13.21 5.29
CA ASP A 60 10.59 12.75 4.76
C ASP A 60 10.33 12.07 3.40
N ALA A 61 10.43 12.85 2.33
CA ALA A 61 10.17 12.37 0.97
C ALA A 61 11.26 11.42 0.43
N ASP A 62 12.39 11.29 1.13
CA ASP A 62 13.45 10.34 0.80
C ASP A 62 13.27 8.99 1.51
N ALA A 63 12.35 8.90 2.47
CA ALA A 63 12.02 7.63 3.13
C ALA A 63 11.30 6.70 2.16
N ALA A 64 11.68 5.42 2.15
CA ALA A 64 11.07 4.41 1.30
C ALA A 64 9.62 4.08 1.69
N ALA A 65 9.26 4.31 2.95
CA ALA A 65 7.96 4.08 3.53
C ALA A 65 7.72 5.00 4.72
N CYS A 66 6.48 5.38 4.97
CA CYS A 66 6.11 6.10 6.19
C CYS A 66 6.50 5.32 7.46
N GLY A 67 6.52 3.98 7.38
CA GLY A 67 6.99 3.09 8.44
C GLY A 67 8.41 3.37 8.91
N GLU A 68 9.32 3.85 8.04
CA GLU A 68 10.69 4.25 8.43
C GLU A 68 10.67 5.49 9.33
N ILE A 69 9.82 6.46 9.01
CA ILE A 69 9.68 7.69 9.80
C ILE A 69 9.09 7.38 11.18
N VAL A 70 8.05 6.54 11.21
CA VAL A 70 7.42 6.09 12.46
C VAL A 70 8.41 5.33 13.32
N TYR A 71 9.26 4.47 12.72
CA TYR A 71 10.35 3.80 13.43
C TYR A 71 11.29 4.80 14.12
N ASP A 72 11.75 5.83 13.40
CA ASP A 72 12.63 6.87 13.96
C ASP A 72 11.94 7.67 15.08
N VAL A 73 10.63 7.97 14.92
CA VAL A 73 9.84 8.63 15.98
C VAL A 73 9.80 7.77 17.25
N ILE A 74 9.55 6.47 17.14
CA ILE A 74 9.53 5.54 18.28
C ILE A 74 10.91 5.54 18.97
N ARG A 75 12.00 5.47 18.19
CA ARG A 75 13.37 5.50 18.71
C ARG A 75 13.68 6.83 19.39
N ALA A 76 13.28 7.96 18.80
CA ALA A 76 13.49 9.29 19.38
C ALA A 76 12.74 9.50 20.70
N LEU A 77 11.58 8.87 20.85
CA LEU A 77 10.81 8.86 22.10
C LEU A 77 11.40 7.93 23.16
N GLY A 78 12.45 7.17 22.87
CA GLY A 78 13.04 6.19 23.78
C GLY A 78 12.12 5.00 24.07
N ALA A 79 11.10 4.79 23.24
CA ALA A 79 10.19 3.66 23.37
C ALA A 79 10.81 2.37 22.80
N SER A 80 10.44 1.24 23.40
CA SER A 80 10.88 -0.07 22.90
C SER A 80 10.00 -0.52 21.74
N VAL A 81 10.62 -1.08 20.71
CA VAL A 81 9.92 -1.74 19.59
C VAL A 81 9.58 -3.14 20.04
N THR A 82 8.29 -3.40 20.32
CA THR A 82 7.81 -4.76 20.63
C THR A 82 7.66 -5.59 19.36
N PRO A 83 7.56 -6.94 19.44
CA PRO A 83 7.30 -7.76 18.26
C PRO A 83 6.06 -7.34 17.45
N GLU A 84 4.99 -6.89 18.11
CA GLU A 84 3.77 -6.42 17.45
C GLU A 84 4.02 -5.11 16.68
N ILE A 85 4.74 -4.17 17.28
CA ILE A 85 5.16 -2.93 16.62
C ILE A 85 6.09 -3.24 15.45
N ALA A 86 7.08 -4.12 15.67
CA ALA A 86 8.00 -4.55 14.64
C ALA A 86 7.29 -5.18 13.45
N MET A 87 6.29 -6.04 13.71
CA MET A 87 5.47 -6.64 12.67
C MET A 87 4.73 -5.60 11.83
N ALA A 88 4.08 -4.63 12.47
CA ALA A 88 3.34 -3.58 11.78
C ALA A 88 4.27 -2.70 10.93
N LEU A 89 5.43 -2.31 11.47
CA LEU A 89 6.43 -1.52 10.75
C LEU A 89 7.05 -2.32 9.59
N TYR A 90 7.33 -3.60 9.79
CA TYR A 90 7.86 -4.45 8.72
C TYR A 90 6.85 -4.61 7.58
N VAL A 91 5.57 -4.77 7.89
CA VAL A 91 4.50 -4.78 6.87
C VAL A 91 4.51 -3.46 6.09
N ALA A 92 4.49 -2.31 6.76
CA ALA A 92 4.52 -1.00 6.11
C ALA A 92 5.74 -0.84 5.19
N VAL A 93 6.94 -1.15 5.68
CA VAL A 93 8.18 -1.03 4.89
C VAL A 93 8.19 -2.01 3.73
N SER A 94 7.77 -3.26 3.94
CA SER A 94 7.82 -4.28 2.89
C SER A 94 6.76 -4.06 1.81
N THR A 95 5.58 -3.53 2.14
CA THR A 95 4.54 -3.22 1.14
C THR A 95 4.94 -2.05 0.25
N ASP A 96 5.41 -0.95 0.82
CA ASP A 96 5.81 0.25 0.08
C ASP A 96 7.04 0.04 -0.82
N THR A 97 7.84 -0.95 -0.49
CA THR A 97 9.05 -1.32 -1.26
C THR A 97 8.84 -2.53 -2.18
N GLY A 98 7.62 -3.05 -2.29
CA GLY A 98 7.33 -4.27 -3.05
C GLY A 98 8.20 -5.45 -2.61
N CYS A 99 8.32 -5.67 -1.30
CA CYS A 99 9.24 -6.64 -0.70
C CYS A 99 10.70 -6.35 -1.08
N PHE A 100 11.11 -5.08 -0.97
CA PHE A 100 12.47 -4.58 -1.23
C PHE A 100 12.93 -4.66 -2.70
N VAL A 101 11.98 -4.72 -3.64
CA VAL A 101 12.26 -4.80 -5.09
C VAL A 101 12.23 -3.42 -5.75
N TYR A 102 11.41 -2.47 -5.24
CA TYR A 102 11.23 -1.17 -5.88
C TYR A 102 12.44 -0.25 -5.70
N THR A 103 12.57 0.71 -6.60
CA THR A 103 13.71 1.65 -6.67
C THR A 103 13.83 2.60 -5.49
N ASN A 104 12.77 2.77 -4.69
CA ASN A 104 12.79 3.53 -3.45
C ASN A 104 13.49 2.80 -2.30
N THR A 105 13.75 1.49 -2.43
CA THR A 105 14.47 0.70 -1.42
C THR A 105 15.90 1.21 -1.25
N THR A 106 16.29 1.52 -0.02
CA THR A 106 17.60 2.06 0.33
C THR A 106 18.36 1.15 1.31
N ALA A 107 19.63 1.46 1.55
CA ALA A 107 20.41 0.79 2.60
C ALA A 107 19.82 1.06 4.01
N ARG A 108 19.17 2.22 4.23
CA ARG A 108 18.44 2.54 5.47
C ARG A 108 17.26 1.60 5.65
N THR A 109 16.46 1.41 4.60
CA THR A 109 15.33 0.46 4.55
C THR A 109 15.74 -0.94 5.02
N HIS A 110 16.83 -1.46 4.49
CA HIS A 110 17.35 -2.78 4.87
C HIS A 110 17.85 -2.83 6.32
N ARG A 111 18.48 -1.77 6.83
CA ARG A 111 18.90 -1.73 8.24
C ARG A 111 17.71 -1.73 9.18
N ILE A 112 16.71 -0.90 8.91
CA ILE A 112 15.46 -0.88 9.69
C ILE A 112 14.79 -2.26 9.64
N ALA A 113 14.66 -2.86 8.45
CA ALA A 113 14.08 -4.19 8.32
C ALA A 113 14.85 -5.24 9.15
N ALA A 114 16.19 -5.19 9.17
CA ALA A 114 17.01 -6.09 9.97
C ALA A 114 16.75 -5.91 11.49
N GLU A 115 16.70 -4.65 11.96
CA GLU A 115 16.41 -4.36 13.37
C GLU A 115 15.00 -4.80 13.78
N LEU A 116 14.01 -4.69 12.87
CA LEU A 116 12.67 -5.21 13.09
C LEU A 116 12.64 -6.74 13.15
N MET A 117 13.44 -7.42 12.32
CA MET A 117 13.58 -8.88 12.35
C MET A 117 14.21 -9.37 13.65
N ASP A 118 15.16 -8.61 14.22
CA ASP A 118 15.79 -8.92 15.52
C ASP A 118 14.77 -8.91 16.67
N CYS A 119 13.61 -8.27 16.50
CA CYS A 119 12.50 -8.34 17.45
C CYS A 119 11.75 -9.69 17.44
N GLY A 120 12.16 -10.66 16.61
CA GLY A 120 11.63 -12.02 16.60
C GLY A 120 10.34 -12.21 15.80
N ILE A 121 10.07 -11.37 14.79
CA ILE A 121 8.91 -11.51 13.90
C ILE A 121 9.11 -12.62 12.86
N ASP A 122 8.04 -13.33 12.50
CA ASP A 122 8.06 -14.33 11.42
C ASP A 122 7.93 -13.67 10.03
N VAL A 123 9.05 -13.18 9.52
CA VAL A 123 9.14 -12.54 8.20
C VAL A 123 8.72 -13.49 7.07
N GLY A 124 9.01 -14.79 7.23
CA GLY A 124 8.63 -15.79 6.22
C GLY A 124 7.13 -15.90 6.06
N ALA A 125 6.40 -15.96 7.18
CA ALA A 125 4.93 -15.98 7.18
C ALA A 125 4.36 -14.68 6.59
N VAL A 126 4.90 -13.52 6.98
CA VAL A 126 4.47 -12.20 6.47
C VAL A 126 4.66 -12.11 4.96
N ASN A 127 5.86 -12.36 4.47
CA ASN A 127 6.16 -12.24 3.04
C ASN A 127 5.40 -13.26 2.20
N LYS A 128 5.16 -14.47 2.74
CA LYS A 128 4.31 -15.46 2.08
C LYS A 128 2.88 -14.96 1.95
N ALA A 129 2.31 -14.42 3.03
CA ALA A 129 0.93 -13.93 3.04
C ALA A 129 0.74 -12.75 2.08
N LEU A 130 1.65 -11.75 2.12
CA LEU A 130 1.50 -10.52 1.36
C LEU A 130 1.91 -10.65 -0.11
N PHE A 131 2.99 -11.38 -0.43
CA PHE A 131 3.59 -11.32 -1.77
C PHE A 131 3.61 -12.66 -2.51
N ARG A 132 3.29 -13.77 -1.85
CA ARG A 132 3.43 -15.11 -2.45
C ARG A 132 2.15 -15.94 -2.44
N THR A 133 1.08 -15.43 -1.84
CA THR A 133 -0.22 -16.12 -1.79
C THR A 133 -1.22 -15.36 -2.65
N LYS A 134 -1.82 -16.05 -3.60
CA LYS A 134 -2.85 -15.52 -4.47
C LYS A 134 -4.10 -16.40 -4.39
N SER A 135 -5.28 -15.81 -4.48
CA SER A 135 -6.52 -16.56 -4.61
C SER A 135 -6.58 -17.31 -5.95
N ALA A 136 -7.35 -18.39 -6.02
CA ALA A 136 -7.59 -19.09 -7.29
C ALA A 136 -8.27 -18.16 -8.33
N VAL A 137 -9.12 -17.26 -7.87
CA VAL A 137 -9.80 -16.26 -8.72
C VAL A 137 -8.78 -15.31 -9.31
N ARG A 138 -7.86 -14.76 -8.50
CA ARG A 138 -6.79 -13.88 -8.97
C ARG A 138 -5.91 -14.58 -10.01
N LEU A 139 -5.50 -15.83 -9.78
CA LEU A 139 -4.71 -16.60 -10.74
C LEU A 139 -5.47 -16.83 -12.06
N ALA A 140 -6.78 -17.07 -12.01
CA ALA A 140 -7.62 -17.20 -13.20
C ALA A 140 -7.72 -15.87 -13.97
N MET A 141 -7.81 -14.74 -13.26
CA MET A 141 -7.79 -13.41 -13.87
C MET A 141 -6.44 -13.12 -14.56
N GLU A 142 -5.33 -13.36 -13.88
CA GLU A 142 -3.98 -13.20 -14.46
C GLU A 142 -3.83 -14.03 -15.74
N ALA A 143 -4.29 -15.30 -15.72
CA ALA A 143 -4.22 -16.18 -16.89
C ALA A 143 -5.00 -15.61 -18.08
N ARG A 144 -6.21 -15.07 -17.85
CA ARG A 144 -7.02 -14.46 -18.92
C ARG A 144 -6.40 -13.16 -19.42
N MET A 145 -5.91 -12.30 -18.54
CA MET A 145 -5.23 -11.06 -18.93
C MET A 145 -3.99 -11.35 -19.79
N VAL A 146 -3.20 -12.37 -19.45
CA VAL A 146 -2.05 -12.79 -20.24
C VAL A 146 -2.45 -13.40 -21.58
N ALA A 147 -3.51 -14.22 -21.60
CA ALA A 147 -3.99 -14.83 -22.85
C ALA A 147 -4.53 -13.80 -23.85
N ASP A 148 -5.15 -12.74 -23.35
CA ASP A 148 -5.82 -11.70 -24.13
C ASP A 148 -4.95 -10.43 -24.27
N MET A 149 -3.66 -10.46 -23.85
CA MET A 149 -2.78 -9.29 -23.94
C MET A 149 -2.50 -8.88 -25.38
N GLU A 150 -2.44 -7.58 -25.59
CA GLU A 150 -2.11 -6.99 -26.89
C GLU A 150 -0.71 -6.37 -26.84
N LEU A 151 0.06 -6.63 -27.88
CA LEU A 151 1.44 -6.14 -28.01
C LEU A 151 1.53 -5.12 -29.15
N TYR A 152 2.08 -3.96 -28.85
CA TYR A 152 2.30 -2.87 -29.79
C TYR A 152 3.78 -2.47 -29.81
N ASP A 153 4.18 -1.77 -30.87
CA ASP A 153 5.54 -1.27 -31.05
C ASP A 153 6.62 -2.36 -30.82
N ASN A 154 6.47 -3.49 -31.53
CA ASN A 154 7.37 -4.66 -31.42
C ASN A 154 7.48 -5.21 -29.97
N GLY A 155 6.40 -5.16 -29.20
CA GLY A 155 6.34 -5.66 -27.82
C GLY A 155 6.80 -4.66 -26.76
N ARG A 156 7.17 -3.44 -27.16
CA ARG A 156 7.57 -2.39 -26.20
C ARG A 156 6.39 -1.80 -25.41
N VAL A 157 5.19 -1.90 -25.98
CA VAL A 157 3.95 -1.48 -25.31
C VAL A 157 3.06 -2.69 -25.14
N VAL A 158 2.66 -2.97 -23.90
CA VAL A 158 1.76 -4.08 -23.54
C VAL A 158 0.46 -3.50 -23.01
N VAL A 159 -0.64 -3.94 -23.58
CA VAL A 159 -2.00 -3.57 -23.11
C VAL A 159 -2.70 -4.81 -22.58
N MET A 160 -3.18 -4.73 -21.36
CA MET A 160 -4.01 -5.77 -20.74
C MET A 160 -5.36 -5.18 -20.29
N SER A 161 -6.40 -6.00 -20.33
CA SER A 161 -7.75 -5.54 -20.00
C SER A 161 -8.36 -6.35 -18.86
N ILE A 162 -9.09 -5.65 -17.98
CA ILE A 162 -9.93 -6.22 -16.92
C ILE A 162 -11.37 -5.78 -17.19
N PRO A 163 -12.08 -6.44 -18.12
CA PRO A 163 -13.46 -6.09 -18.42
C PRO A 163 -14.38 -6.51 -17.26
N LEU A 164 -15.44 -5.74 -17.05
CA LEU A 164 -16.44 -6.02 -16.02
C LEU A 164 -17.09 -7.42 -16.19
N SER A 165 -17.21 -7.89 -17.44
CA SER A 165 -17.71 -9.24 -17.75
C SER A 165 -16.83 -10.33 -17.15
N LEU A 166 -15.50 -10.21 -17.23
CA LEU A 166 -14.55 -11.14 -16.63
C LEU A 166 -14.65 -11.14 -15.09
N CYS A 167 -14.76 -9.97 -14.49
CA CYS A 167 -14.94 -9.87 -13.04
C CYS A 167 -16.22 -10.58 -12.57
N ARG A 168 -17.30 -10.47 -13.33
CA ARG A 168 -18.58 -11.15 -13.04
C ARG A 168 -18.49 -12.66 -13.26
N GLU A 169 -17.87 -13.08 -14.35
CA GLU A 169 -17.68 -14.51 -14.71
C GLU A 169 -16.92 -15.24 -13.61
N LEU A 170 -15.85 -14.64 -13.09
CA LEU A 170 -14.99 -15.24 -12.09
C LEU A 170 -15.39 -14.90 -10.65
N HIS A 171 -16.46 -14.13 -10.44
CA HIS A 171 -16.89 -13.63 -9.14
C HIS A 171 -15.77 -12.90 -8.39
N ALA A 172 -14.93 -12.13 -9.12
CA ALA A 172 -13.78 -11.45 -8.58
C ALA A 172 -14.19 -10.31 -7.65
N THR A 173 -13.51 -10.24 -6.50
CA THR A 173 -13.61 -9.14 -5.52
C THR A 173 -12.59 -8.05 -5.83
N GLU A 174 -12.70 -6.89 -5.16
CA GLU A 174 -11.68 -5.84 -5.27
C GLU A 174 -10.29 -6.35 -4.87
N ALA A 175 -10.20 -7.17 -3.82
CA ALA A 175 -8.94 -7.77 -3.37
C ALA A 175 -8.30 -8.71 -4.41
N ASP A 176 -9.09 -9.36 -5.27
CA ASP A 176 -8.56 -10.19 -6.35
C ASP A 176 -8.02 -9.36 -7.52
N ILE A 177 -8.50 -8.11 -7.67
CA ILE A 177 -8.15 -7.20 -8.77
C ILE A 177 -7.01 -6.26 -8.38
N GLU A 178 -6.83 -6.02 -7.10
CA GLU A 178 -5.73 -5.21 -6.57
C GLU A 178 -4.38 -5.73 -7.09
N GLU A 179 -3.48 -4.84 -7.46
CA GLU A 179 -2.18 -5.12 -8.05
C GLU A 179 -2.19 -5.76 -9.46
N LEU A 180 -3.32 -6.17 -10.03
CA LEU A 180 -3.36 -6.67 -11.41
C LEU A 180 -2.94 -5.59 -12.43
N SER A 181 -3.04 -4.31 -12.06
CA SER A 181 -2.59 -3.19 -12.90
C SER A 181 -1.10 -3.23 -13.23
N SER A 182 -0.28 -3.82 -12.37
CA SER A 182 1.17 -3.93 -12.58
C SER A 182 1.57 -5.08 -13.53
N LEU A 183 0.65 -6.01 -13.84
CA LEU A 183 0.97 -7.24 -14.60
C LEU A 183 1.52 -6.92 -15.99
N ALA A 184 0.97 -5.93 -16.69
CA ALA A 184 1.41 -5.54 -18.02
C ALA A 184 2.88 -5.09 -18.06
N ALA A 185 3.38 -4.46 -16.98
CA ALA A 185 4.76 -4.00 -16.88
C ALA A 185 5.77 -5.13 -16.58
N LEU A 186 5.29 -6.33 -16.22
CA LEU A 186 6.17 -7.49 -15.94
C LEU A 186 6.58 -8.27 -17.19
N VAL A 187 6.02 -7.94 -18.35
CA VAL A 187 6.38 -8.60 -19.61
C VAL A 187 7.77 -8.15 -20.03
N GLN A 188 8.64 -9.10 -20.32
CA GLN A 188 10.03 -8.81 -20.70
C GLN A 188 10.10 -7.94 -21.97
N GLY A 189 10.87 -6.86 -21.92
CA GLY A 189 11.06 -5.93 -23.03
C GLY A 189 9.99 -4.82 -23.10
N THR A 190 9.09 -4.75 -22.13
CA THR A 190 8.07 -3.70 -22.05
C THR A 190 8.70 -2.39 -21.55
N ASP A 191 8.51 -1.32 -22.31
CA ASP A 191 8.81 0.05 -21.88
C ASP A 191 7.57 0.72 -21.23
N CYS A 192 6.35 0.31 -21.66
CA CYS A 192 5.09 0.85 -21.17
C CYS A 192 4.04 -0.26 -21.05
N GLY A 193 3.62 -0.55 -19.80
CA GLY A 193 2.50 -1.44 -19.49
C GLY A 193 1.24 -0.61 -19.23
N ILE A 194 0.15 -0.93 -19.93
CA ILE A 194 -1.14 -0.27 -19.79
C ILE A 194 -2.18 -1.30 -19.34
N THR A 195 -2.88 -1.04 -18.25
CA THR A 195 -4.00 -1.87 -17.82
C THR A 195 -5.30 -1.09 -17.88
N LEU A 196 -6.25 -1.59 -18.70
CA LEU A 196 -7.58 -1.01 -18.87
C LEU A 196 -8.57 -1.75 -17.99
N ARG A 197 -9.12 -1.10 -16.97
CA ARG A 197 -10.13 -1.68 -16.09
C ARG A 197 -11.50 -1.05 -16.32
N GLU A 198 -12.54 -1.87 -16.45
CA GLU A 198 -13.93 -1.41 -16.49
C GLU A 198 -14.61 -1.63 -15.12
N PRO A 199 -14.60 -0.64 -14.19
CA PRO A 199 -15.22 -0.78 -12.88
C PRO A 199 -16.76 -0.73 -12.93
N LYS A 200 -17.32 -0.08 -13.95
CA LYS A 200 -18.77 0.05 -14.22
C LYS A 200 -19.01 0.07 -15.72
N PRO A 201 -20.19 -0.34 -16.20
CA PRO A 201 -20.49 -0.36 -17.62
C PRO A 201 -20.15 0.96 -18.31
N GLY A 202 -19.36 0.91 -19.38
CA GLY A 202 -18.98 2.05 -20.19
C GLY A 202 -18.01 3.04 -19.52
N ARG A 203 -17.43 2.71 -18.36
CA ARG A 203 -16.43 3.54 -17.68
C ARG A 203 -15.12 2.76 -17.58
N VAL A 204 -14.09 3.28 -18.19
CA VAL A 204 -12.74 2.70 -18.15
C VAL A 204 -11.82 3.53 -17.26
N LYS A 205 -11.05 2.86 -16.43
CA LYS A 205 -9.93 3.40 -15.66
C LYS A 205 -8.64 2.85 -16.29
N ILE A 206 -7.65 3.70 -16.44
CA ILE A 206 -6.31 3.38 -16.95
C ILE A 206 -5.33 3.48 -15.80
#